data_6203c2304fa7e7dfc1a1ae3bfe5ef76a
#
_entry.id   6203c2304fa7e7dfc1a1ae3bfe5ef76a
#
_cell.length_a   1.000
_cell.length_b   1.000
_cell.length_c   1.000
_cell.angle_alpha   90.00
_cell.angle_beta   90.00
_cell.angle_gamma   90.00
#
_symmetry.space_group_name_H-M   'P 1'
#
loop_
_entity.id
_entity.type
_entity.pdbx_description
1 polymer ?
#
loop_
_entity_poly.entity_id
_entity_poly.type
_entity_poly.pdbx_seq_one_letter_code
_entity_poly.pdbx_strand_id
1 'polypeptide(L)'
;MRSCMGRAFEEGCDRVVLVGSDCPRLSADHLAEAFGVVGKRDLVLGPARDGGYYLVGLRRPAPSLFDGPQWGSADVLRKTLARARRLGLSHVCMETLRDVDRPADLTAADGLRVSDETGKISVVIPALNERDCIEGCVESARRGLRTEVIVADGGSKDGTAEAAHRAGAHVLRCERGRSRQMNAGAAYATGSTLLFLHADTRLPDGYEGCVRRLLGDQANVAGAFRMYLGSCSAPIRFIERTVNARARYLQFPYGDQALFLRRETFDGLGGFPDMPIMEDYEFVRRLRARGRIALARASVYTSPRRWQRKGVWKTTLLNKCVIAGYHAGIPPAQLAYWYRDNSRAMTGPANARRHVERG
;
A
#
# COMPACT_ATOMS: atom_id res chain seq x y z
N MET A 1 -24.44 -6.17 12.08
CA MET A 1 -24.54 -5.96 13.54
C MET A 1 -25.19 -7.13 14.26
N ARG A 2 -26.50 -7.44 14.04
CA ARG A 2 -27.22 -8.53 14.72
C ARG A 2 -26.46 -9.87 14.72
N SER A 3 -26.02 -10.33 13.55
CA SER A 3 -25.31 -11.62 13.40
C SER A 3 -23.92 -11.62 14.06
N CYS A 4 -23.18 -10.51 13.98
CA CYS A 4 -21.84 -10.42 14.61
C CYS A 4 -21.93 -10.42 16.13
N MET A 5 -22.86 -9.65 16.70
CA MET A 5 -23.08 -9.63 18.16
C MET A 5 -23.63 -10.95 18.68
N GLY A 6 -24.59 -11.58 17.94
CA GLY A 6 -25.13 -12.89 18.28
C GLY A 6 -24.04 -13.94 18.38
N ARG A 7 -23.19 -14.04 17.39
CA ARG A 7 -22.06 -14.99 17.37
C ARG A 7 -21.10 -14.79 18.53
N ALA A 8 -20.73 -13.54 18.85
CA ALA A 8 -19.83 -13.26 19.97
C ALA A 8 -20.42 -13.73 21.31
N PHE A 9 -21.72 -13.57 21.53
CA PHE A 9 -22.38 -14.09 22.72
C PHE A 9 -22.47 -15.63 22.72
N GLU A 10 -22.72 -16.25 21.56
CA GLU A 10 -22.69 -17.72 21.39
C GLU A 10 -21.31 -18.32 21.67
N GLU A 11 -20.24 -17.57 21.36
CA GLU A 11 -18.84 -17.91 21.66
C GLU A 11 -18.46 -17.67 23.14
N GLY A 12 -19.39 -17.24 23.98
CA GLY A 12 -19.23 -17.10 25.43
C GLY A 12 -18.79 -15.72 25.92
N CYS A 13 -18.83 -14.69 25.08
CA CYS A 13 -18.57 -13.32 25.52
C CYS A 13 -19.68 -12.84 26.47
N ASP A 14 -19.35 -12.28 27.62
CA ASP A 14 -20.27 -11.69 28.58
C ASP A 14 -20.64 -10.23 28.25
N ARG A 15 -19.87 -9.60 27.38
CA ARG A 15 -20.05 -8.22 26.89
C ARG A 15 -19.53 -8.10 25.48
N VAL A 16 -20.25 -7.41 24.62
CA VAL A 16 -19.86 -7.18 23.24
C VAL A 16 -19.98 -5.70 22.89
N VAL A 17 -18.92 -5.13 22.36
CA VAL A 17 -18.91 -3.76 21.82
C VAL A 17 -18.55 -3.84 20.34
N LEU A 18 -19.43 -3.30 19.50
CA LEU A 18 -19.23 -3.18 18.06
C LEU A 18 -19.00 -1.70 17.71
N VAL A 19 -18.02 -1.44 16.85
CA VAL A 19 -17.66 -0.08 16.40
C VAL A 19 -17.67 0.05 14.89
N GLY A 20 -18.04 1.22 14.38
CA GLY A 20 -17.83 1.62 13.00
C GLY A 20 -16.37 1.90 12.72
N SER A 21 -15.95 1.78 11.46
CA SER A 21 -14.58 2.05 11.01
C SER A 21 -14.39 3.48 10.48
N ASP A 22 -15.44 4.26 10.42
CA ASP A 22 -15.61 5.56 9.78
C ASP A 22 -15.56 6.75 10.75
N CYS A 23 -15.19 6.50 12.01
CA CYS A 23 -15.10 7.52 13.04
C CYS A 23 -13.63 7.77 13.46
N PRO A 24 -12.91 8.75 12.87
CA PRO A 24 -11.48 8.99 13.12
C PRO A 24 -11.14 9.37 14.55
N ARG A 25 -12.10 9.95 15.29
CA ARG A 25 -11.92 10.38 16.68
C ARG A 25 -12.17 9.28 17.70
N LEU A 26 -12.53 8.06 17.26
CA LEU A 26 -12.68 6.92 18.14
C LEU A 26 -11.31 6.51 18.70
N SER A 27 -11.14 6.63 20.00
CA SER A 27 -9.90 6.32 20.72
C SER A 27 -10.03 5.05 21.59
N ALA A 28 -8.90 4.58 22.11
CA ALA A 28 -8.89 3.49 23.09
C ALA A 28 -9.65 3.83 24.38
N ASP A 29 -9.67 5.12 24.77
CA ASP A 29 -10.39 5.58 25.95
C ASP A 29 -11.91 5.45 25.77
N HIS A 30 -12.44 5.76 24.58
CA HIS A 30 -13.85 5.54 24.27
C HIS A 30 -14.23 4.05 24.36
N LEU A 31 -13.35 3.15 23.94
CA LEU A 31 -13.58 1.70 24.07
C LEU A 31 -13.57 1.27 25.54
N ALA A 32 -12.59 1.75 26.32
CA ALA A 32 -12.50 1.46 27.75
C ALA A 32 -13.74 1.97 28.51
N GLU A 33 -14.20 3.19 28.20
CA GLU A 33 -15.42 3.77 28.74
C GLU A 33 -16.64 2.91 28.36
N ALA A 34 -16.79 2.54 27.08
CA ALA A 34 -17.90 1.70 26.60
C ALA A 34 -17.97 0.37 27.36
N PHE A 35 -16.82 -0.33 27.53
CA PHE A 35 -16.75 -1.57 28.30
C PHE A 35 -17.06 -1.36 29.78
N GLY A 36 -16.65 -0.23 30.37
CA GLY A 36 -16.99 0.16 31.73
C GLY A 36 -18.49 0.38 31.93
N VAL A 37 -19.13 1.06 30.95
CA VAL A 37 -20.58 1.32 30.95
C VAL A 37 -21.37 0.02 30.77
N VAL A 38 -21.00 -0.83 29.80
CA VAL A 38 -21.65 -2.12 29.55
C VAL A 38 -21.55 -3.08 30.75
N GLY A 39 -20.55 -2.92 31.60
CA GLY A 39 -20.47 -3.63 32.87
C GLY A 39 -21.59 -3.27 33.87
N LYS A 40 -22.24 -2.10 33.74
CA LYS A 40 -23.23 -1.55 34.66
C LYS A 40 -24.61 -1.32 34.02
N ARG A 41 -24.70 -1.27 32.72
CA ARG A 41 -25.92 -1.00 31.93
C ARG A 41 -26.09 -2.07 30.86
N ASP A 42 -27.31 -2.23 30.36
CA ASP A 42 -27.62 -3.24 29.34
C ASP A 42 -27.12 -2.82 27.95
N LEU A 43 -27.12 -1.50 27.67
CA LEU A 43 -26.82 -0.93 26.36
C LEU A 43 -25.98 0.35 26.50
N VAL A 44 -24.94 0.46 25.69
CA VAL A 44 -24.23 1.73 25.45
C VAL A 44 -24.30 2.05 23.97
N LEU A 45 -24.53 3.32 23.64
CA LEU A 45 -24.52 3.85 22.28
C LEU A 45 -23.55 5.02 22.19
N GLY A 46 -22.71 5.05 21.16
CA GLY A 46 -21.91 6.22 20.78
C GLY A 46 -22.56 6.92 19.61
N PRO A 47 -23.32 8.04 19.85
CA PRO A 47 -24.03 8.73 18.78
C PRO A 47 -23.09 9.30 17.71
N ALA A 48 -23.51 9.22 16.43
CA ALA A 48 -22.89 9.89 15.32
C ALA A 48 -23.71 11.13 14.90
N ARG A 49 -23.06 12.13 14.30
CA ARG A 49 -23.73 13.39 13.92
C ARG A 49 -24.77 13.22 12.81
N ASP A 50 -24.64 12.19 11.99
CA ASP A 50 -25.58 11.85 10.92
C ASP A 50 -26.93 11.30 11.42
N GLY A 51 -27.06 11.08 12.75
CA GLY A 51 -28.23 10.47 13.39
C GLY A 51 -28.14 8.95 13.53
N GLY A 52 -26.99 8.35 13.18
CA GLY A 52 -26.60 6.99 13.47
C GLY A 52 -25.87 6.85 14.80
N TYR A 53 -25.04 5.82 14.89
CA TYR A 53 -24.12 5.64 16.00
C TYR A 53 -22.84 4.93 15.53
N TYR A 54 -21.70 5.42 16.01
CA TYR A 54 -20.38 4.87 15.72
C TYR A 54 -20.02 3.68 16.62
N LEU A 55 -20.75 3.49 17.72
CA LEU A 55 -20.51 2.44 18.69
C LEU A 55 -21.83 1.92 19.26
N VAL A 56 -21.93 0.60 19.41
CA VAL A 56 -22.99 -0.07 20.17
C VAL A 56 -22.40 -1.17 21.03
N GLY A 57 -22.69 -1.17 22.32
CA GLY A 57 -22.30 -2.20 23.25
C GLY A 57 -23.49 -2.81 23.98
N LEU A 58 -23.45 -4.13 24.19
CA LEU A 58 -24.48 -4.91 24.88
C LEU A 58 -23.86 -5.79 25.96
N ARG A 59 -24.52 -5.88 27.10
CA ARG A 59 -24.22 -6.78 28.21
C ARG A 59 -24.83 -8.17 28.05
N ARG A 60 -25.88 -8.29 27.27
CA ARG A 60 -26.61 -9.53 27.00
C ARG A 60 -27.22 -9.51 25.61
N PRO A 61 -27.51 -10.67 25.01
CA PRO A 61 -28.15 -10.71 23.70
C PRO A 61 -29.47 -9.92 23.69
N ALA A 62 -29.63 -9.01 22.73
CA ALA A 62 -30.83 -8.25 22.51
C ALA A 62 -31.16 -8.15 21.00
N PRO A 63 -31.43 -9.28 20.31
CA PRO A 63 -31.58 -9.29 18.84
C PRO A 63 -32.74 -8.40 18.37
N SER A 64 -33.79 -8.29 19.16
CA SER A 64 -34.92 -7.43 18.84
C SER A 64 -34.62 -5.94 18.87
N LEU A 65 -33.49 -5.51 19.43
CA LEU A 65 -33.06 -4.12 19.40
C LEU A 65 -32.81 -3.63 17.96
N PHE A 66 -32.37 -4.53 17.09
CA PHE A 66 -31.99 -4.24 15.72
C PHE A 66 -33.07 -4.52 14.67
N ASP A 67 -34.27 -4.89 15.09
CA ASP A 67 -35.38 -5.14 14.15
C ASP A 67 -36.03 -3.82 13.74
N GLY A 68 -36.08 -3.52 12.44
CA GLY A 68 -36.89 -2.45 11.87
C GLY A 68 -36.26 -1.06 11.64
N PRO A 69 -35.04 -0.66 12.08
CA PRO A 69 -34.47 0.58 11.58
C PRO A 69 -34.08 0.40 10.12
N GLN A 70 -34.46 1.37 9.28
CA GLN A 70 -33.82 1.52 7.96
C GLN A 70 -32.39 2.07 8.19
N TRP A 71 -31.41 1.19 8.05
CA TRP A 71 -30.01 1.53 8.17
C TRP A 71 -29.65 2.61 7.13
N GLY A 72 -28.84 3.62 7.55
CA GLY A 72 -28.47 4.77 6.71
C GLY A 72 -29.48 5.93 6.75
N SER A 73 -30.48 5.91 7.65
CA SER A 73 -31.35 7.07 7.88
C SER A 73 -30.93 7.84 9.13
N ALA A 74 -31.10 9.18 9.13
CA ALA A 74 -30.84 10.07 10.26
C ALA A 74 -31.64 9.75 11.55
N ASP A 75 -32.53 8.76 11.50
CA ASP A 75 -33.43 8.36 12.59
C ASP A 75 -32.98 7.09 13.32
N VAL A 76 -31.87 6.48 12.92
CA VAL A 76 -31.44 5.17 13.45
C VAL A 76 -31.24 5.22 14.95
N LEU A 77 -30.50 6.20 15.46
CA LEU A 77 -30.27 6.38 16.91
C LEU A 77 -31.59 6.54 17.67
N ARG A 78 -32.47 7.43 17.21
CA ARG A 78 -33.76 7.73 17.84
C ARG A 78 -34.63 6.50 17.91
N LYS A 79 -34.70 5.73 16.83
CA LYS A 79 -35.52 4.49 16.76
C LYS A 79 -34.93 3.40 17.65
N THR A 80 -33.60 3.26 17.70
CA THR A 80 -32.90 2.29 18.57
C THR A 80 -33.15 2.60 20.05
N LEU A 81 -33.04 3.89 20.45
CA LEU A 81 -33.31 4.30 21.83
C LEU A 81 -34.79 4.08 22.21
N ALA A 82 -35.73 4.42 21.33
CA ALA A 82 -37.16 4.16 21.57
C ALA A 82 -37.47 2.66 21.76
N ARG A 83 -36.74 1.80 21.03
CA ARG A 83 -36.86 0.35 21.15
C ARG A 83 -36.19 -0.17 22.43
N ALA A 84 -35.00 0.34 22.79
CA ALA A 84 -34.37 -0.01 24.05
C ALA A 84 -35.27 0.26 25.26
N ARG A 85 -35.95 1.43 25.25
CA ARG A 85 -36.94 1.77 26.29
C ARG A 85 -38.11 0.78 26.33
N ARG A 86 -38.64 0.38 25.18
CA ARG A 86 -39.76 -0.62 25.10
C ARG A 86 -39.31 -2.01 25.58
N LEU A 87 -38.03 -2.36 25.38
CA LEU A 87 -37.46 -3.62 25.85
C LEU A 87 -37.00 -3.57 27.30
N GLY A 88 -37.17 -2.46 28.01
CA GLY A 88 -36.74 -2.28 29.39
C GLY A 88 -35.22 -2.29 29.56
N LEU A 89 -34.46 -1.98 28.50
CA LEU A 89 -33.02 -1.97 28.57
C LEU A 89 -32.51 -0.66 29.18
N SER A 90 -31.74 -0.77 30.25
CA SER A 90 -30.98 0.38 30.79
C SER A 90 -29.91 0.80 29.82
N HIS A 91 -29.87 2.09 29.44
CA HIS A 91 -28.96 2.57 28.41
C HIS A 91 -28.26 3.87 28.78
N VAL A 92 -27.08 4.08 28.17
CA VAL A 92 -26.29 5.30 28.24
C VAL A 92 -25.85 5.68 26.81
N CYS A 93 -25.89 6.96 26.49
CA CYS A 93 -25.25 7.52 25.31
C CYS A 93 -23.92 8.16 25.74
N MET A 94 -22.88 7.82 24.98
CA MET A 94 -21.55 8.43 25.10
C MET A 94 -21.50 9.78 24.37
N GLU A 95 -20.33 10.41 24.34
CA GLU A 95 -20.08 11.62 23.54
C GLU A 95 -20.47 11.39 22.07
N THR A 96 -21.09 12.42 21.45
CA THR A 96 -21.39 12.40 20.03
C THR A 96 -20.12 12.67 19.22
N LEU A 97 -19.71 11.71 18.40
CA LEU A 97 -18.60 11.89 17.50
C LEU A 97 -19.08 12.16 16.07
N ARG A 98 -18.16 12.63 15.23
CA ARG A 98 -18.39 12.82 13.81
C ARG A 98 -17.85 11.61 13.05
N ASP A 99 -18.68 11.05 12.22
CA ASP A 99 -18.32 10.07 11.19
C ASP A 99 -17.85 10.76 9.90
N VAL A 100 -17.13 10.06 9.09
CA VAL A 100 -16.55 10.52 7.83
C VAL A 100 -17.06 9.65 6.71
N ASP A 101 -18.15 10.05 6.08
CA ASP A 101 -18.74 9.36 4.94
C ASP A 101 -18.19 9.85 3.61
N ARG A 102 -17.70 11.09 3.57
CA ARG A 102 -17.18 11.75 2.35
C ARG A 102 -15.85 12.42 2.62
N PRO A 103 -14.99 12.56 1.61
CA PRO A 103 -13.73 13.32 1.75
C PRO A 103 -13.92 14.76 2.29
N ALA A 104 -15.05 15.39 2.00
CA ALA A 104 -15.40 16.72 2.51
C ALA A 104 -15.69 16.75 4.02
N ASP A 105 -15.95 15.59 4.64
CA ASP A 105 -16.21 15.47 6.07
C ASP A 105 -14.94 15.46 6.91
N LEU A 106 -13.78 15.27 6.28
CA LEU A 106 -12.46 15.36 6.91
C LEU A 106 -12.13 16.82 7.21
N THR A 107 -12.30 17.22 8.47
CA THR A 107 -11.91 18.56 8.93
C THR A 107 -10.61 18.51 9.73
N ALA A 108 -9.91 19.65 9.79
CA ALA A 108 -8.70 19.81 10.60
C ALA A 108 -8.89 19.47 12.10
N ALA A 109 -10.15 19.47 12.58
CA ALA A 109 -10.52 19.14 13.96
C ALA A 109 -10.47 17.63 14.28
N ASP A 110 -10.43 16.76 13.27
CA ASP A 110 -10.45 15.30 13.47
C ASP A 110 -9.07 14.71 13.82
N GLY A 111 -8.12 15.56 14.23
CA GLY A 111 -6.74 15.14 14.57
C GLY A 111 -5.90 14.77 13.35
N LEU A 112 -6.54 14.63 12.19
CA LEU A 112 -5.91 14.63 10.89
C LEU A 112 -5.64 16.11 10.54
N ARG A 113 -4.56 16.69 11.08
CA ARG A 113 -3.99 17.89 10.49
C ARG A 113 -3.50 17.52 9.10
N VAL A 114 -4.42 17.55 8.17
CA VAL A 114 -4.08 17.60 6.76
C VAL A 114 -3.78 19.07 6.49
N SER A 115 -2.60 19.53 6.92
CA SER A 115 -2.06 20.79 6.43
C SER A 115 -2.02 20.68 4.90
N ASP A 116 -2.53 21.66 4.19
CA ASP A 116 -2.69 21.62 2.73
C ASP A 116 -1.38 21.40 1.97
N GLU A 117 -0.24 21.50 2.63
CA GLU A 117 1.10 21.27 2.07
C GLU A 117 1.75 19.96 2.50
N THR A 118 1.30 19.29 3.58
CA THR A 118 1.97 18.11 4.17
C THR A 118 1.21 16.83 3.91
N GLY A 119 1.22 16.31 2.70
CA GLY A 119 0.64 15.00 2.55
C GLY A 119 0.33 14.51 1.14
N LYS A 120 0.59 15.29 0.11
CA LYS A 120 0.48 14.82 -1.27
C LYS A 120 1.59 13.80 -1.55
N ILE A 121 1.20 12.62 -2.04
CA ILE A 121 2.12 11.57 -2.45
C ILE A 121 2.24 11.60 -3.96
N SER A 122 3.44 11.71 -4.45
CA SER A 122 3.74 11.57 -5.88
C SER A 122 4.23 10.15 -6.13
N VAL A 123 3.43 9.38 -6.87
CA VAL A 123 3.80 8.04 -7.31
C VAL A 123 4.53 8.14 -8.63
N VAL A 124 5.82 7.85 -8.64
CA VAL A 124 6.69 7.88 -9.81
C VAL A 124 6.87 6.48 -10.35
N ILE A 125 6.50 6.27 -11.61
CA ILE A 125 6.51 4.97 -12.30
C ILE A 125 7.47 5.05 -13.49
N PRO A 126 8.69 4.51 -13.41
CA PRO A 126 9.56 4.38 -14.58
C PRO A 126 9.00 3.30 -15.51
N ALA A 127 8.76 3.62 -16.78
CA ALA A 127 8.19 2.70 -17.74
C ALA A 127 9.03 2.63 -19.04
N LEU A 128 9.17 1.42 -19.58
CA LEU A 128 9.73 1.18 -20.92
C LEU A 128 9.19 -0.12 -21.49
N ASN A 129 8.27 -0.03 -22.46
CA ASN A 129 7.57 -1.15 -23.10
C ASN A 129 6.86 -2.05 -22.08
N GLU A 130 5.95 -1.46 -21.31
CA GLU A 130 5.17 -2.12 -20.24
C GLU A 130 3.64 -1.99 -20.49
N ARG A 131 3.21 -1.91 -21.73
CA ARG A 131 1.82 -1.72 -22.13
C ARG A 131 0.85 -2.66 -21.39
N ASP A 132 1.22 -3.93 -21.25
CA ASP A 132 0.34 -4.96 -20.68
C ASP A 132 0.08 -4.79 -19.17
N CYS A 133 0.90 -3.99 -18.49
CA CYS A 133 0.87 -3.85 -17.04
C CYS A 133 0.60 -2.45 -16.55
N ILE A 134 0.97 -1.44 -17.34
CA ILE A 134 0.98 -0.04 -16.90
C ILE A 134 -0.40 0.46 -16.48
N GLU A 135 -1.47 0.05 -17.15
CA GLU A 135 -2.83 0.48 -16.86
C GLU A 135 -3.24 0.08 -15.43
N GLY A 136 -3.13 -1.20 -15.08
CA GLY A 136 -3.46 -1.66 -13.73
C GLY A 136 -2.51 -1.15 -12.64
N CYS A 137 -1.26 -0.82 -12.98
CA CYS A 137 -0.32 -0.15 -12.09
C CYS A 137 -0.81 1.27 -11.76
N VAL A 138 -1.11 2.08 -12.79
CA VAL A 138 -1.63 3.45 -12.66
C VAL A 138 -2.95 3.48 -11.92
N GLU A 139 -3.90 2.61 -12.28
CA GLU A 139 -5.20 2.51 -11.60
C GLU A 139 -5.06 2.26 -10.11
N SER A 140 -4.17 1.33 -9.71
CA SER A 140 -3.93 1.04 -8.30
C SER A 140 -3.36 2.25 -7.54
N ALA A 141 -2.47 3.00 -8.18
CA ALA A 141 -1.86 4.20 -7.60
C ALA A 141 -2.87 5.36 -7.48
N ARG A 142 -3.79 5.51 -8.44
CA ARG A 142 -4.81 6.58 -8.44
C ARG A 142 -5.92 6.40 -7.40
N ARG A 143 -6.08 5.21 -6.83
CA ARG A 143 -7.06 4.98 -5.73
C ARG A 143 -6.67 5.69 -4.44
N GLY A 144 -5.42 6.09 -4.28
CA GLY A 144 -4.96 6.78 -3.08
C GLY A 144 -5.52 8.20 -2.99
N LEU A 145 -5.87 8.61 -1.78
CA LEU A 145 -6.30 9.98 -1.49
C LEU A 145 -5.11 10.95 -1.52
N ARG A 146 -5.28 12.11 -2.17
CA ARG A 146 -4.22 13.14 -2.31
C ARG A 146 -2.94 12.58 -2.93
N THR A 147 -3.11 11.89 -4.05
CA THR A 147 -2.02 11.33 -4.81
C THR A 147 -1.97 11.91 -6.22
N GLU A 148 -0.80 11.98 -6.79
CA GLU A 148 -0.60 12.18 -8.22
C GLU A 148 0.22 11.01 -8.76
N VAL A 149 -0.02 10.64 -10.01
CA VAL A 149 0.68 9.54 -10.65
C VAL A 149 1.43 10.07 -11.86
N ILE A 150 2.74 9.86 -11.87
CA ILE A 150 3.65 10.32 -12.91
C ILE A 150 4.31 9.10 -13.52
N VAL A 151 4.08 8.88 -14.80
CA VAL A 151 4.76 7.82 -15.57
C VAL A 151 5.91 8.45 -16.34
N ALA A 152 7.13 8.13 -15.95
CA ALA A 152 8.35 8.55 -16.61
C ALA A 152 8.68 7.54 -17.73
N ASP A 153 8.28 7.85 -18.96
CA ASP A 153 8.44 6.99 -20.13
C ASP A 153 9.82 7.18 -20.78
N GLY A 154 10.60 6.12 -20.85
CA GLY A 154 11.95 6.08 -21.43
C GLY A 154 11.98 5.88 -22.97
N GLY A 155 10.92 6.27 -23.67
CA GLY A 155 10.78 6.13 -25.12
C GLY A 155 10.18 4.78 -25.53
N SER A 156 9.06 4.40 -24.94
CA SER A 156 8.29 3.20 -25.30
C SER A 156 7.76 3.27 -26.72
N LYS A 157 7.68 2.10 -27.37
CA LYS A 157 7.21 1.94 -28.76
C LYS A 157 6.00 1.03 -28.90
N ASP A 158 5.47 0.53 -27.77
CA ASP A 158 4.39 -0.45 -27.70
C ASP A 158 3.03 0.14 -27.32
N GLY A 159 2.94 1.46 -27.14
CA GLY A 159 1.73 2.14 -26.69
C GLY A 159 1.62 2.26 -25.16
N THR A 160 2.72 2.06 -24.42
CA THR A 160 2.76 2.23 -22.94
C THR A 160 2.35 3.63 -22.52
N ALA A 161 2.90 4.68 -23.19
CA ALA A 161 2.62 6.09 -22.85
C ALA A 161 1.13 6.43 -23.01
N GLU A 162 0.51 6.00 -24.11
CA GLU A 162 -0.90 6.19 -24.40
C GLU A 162 -1.80 5.44 -23.41
N ALA A 163 -1.42 4.20 -23.02
CA ALA A 163 -2.14 3.42 -22.02
C ALA A 163 -2.07 4.08 -20.64
N ALA A 164 -0.90 4.56 -20.23
CA ALA A 164 -0.71 5.29 -18.98
C ALA A 164 -1.53 6.58 -18.92
N HIS A 165 -1.55 7.35 -20.03
CA HIS A 165 -2.34 8.57 -20.13
C HIS A 165 -3.85 8.28 -20.04
N ARG A 166 -4.36 7.26 -20.75
CA ARG A 166 -5.77 6.85 -20.66
C ARG A 166 -6.14 6.39 -19.24
N ALA A 167 -5.25 5.73 -18.54
CA ALA A 167 -5.44 5.37 -17.14
C ALA A 167 -5.40 6.58 -16.19
N GLY A 168 -5.05 7.78 -16.70
CA GLY A 168 -5.08 9.06 -15.99
C GLY A 168 -3.79 9.43 -15.25
N ALA A 169 -2.65 8.94 -15.71
CA ALA A 169 -1.34 9.40 -15.26
C ALA A 169 -0.87 10.63 -16.03
N HIS A 170 -0.03 11.44 -15.37
CA HIS A 170 0.81 12.42 -16.05
C HIS A 170 1.99 11.68 -16.70
N VAL A 171 2.07 11.70 -18.02
CA VAL A 171 3.14 11.03 -18.76
C VAL A 171 4.25 12.01 -19.08
N LEU A 172 5.44 11.73 -18.57
CA LEU A 172 6.65 12.49 -18.83
C LEU A 172 7.57 11.66 -19.74
N ARG A 173 7.87 12.16 -20.92
CA ARG A 173 8.91 11.56 -21.78
C ARG A 173 10.28 12.00 -21.32
N CYS A 174 11.19 11.05 -21.12
CA CYS A 174 12.52 11.30 -20.60
C CYS A 174 13.54 10.33 -21.21
N GLU A 175 14.81 10.54 -20.90
CA GLU A 175 15.87 9.65 -21.33
C GLU A 175 15.72 8.24 -20.73
N ARG A 176 16.08 7.25 -21.55
CA ARG A 176 16.10 5.86 -21.13
C ARG A 176 17.13 5.61 -20.04
N GLY A 177 16.70 4.96 -18.98
CA GLY A 177 17.49 4.58 -17.83
C GLY A 177 16.66 4.67 -16.56
N ARG A 178 16.57 3.59 -15.79
CA ARG A 178 15.65 3.54 -14.64
C ARG A 178 15.93 4.67 -13.63
N SER A 179 17.20 4.91 -13.29
CA SER A 179 17.61 6.03 -12.42
C SER A 179 17.19 7.38 -13.00
N ARG A 180 17.46 7.61 -14.29
CA ARG A 180 17.12 8.87 -14.99
C ARG A 180 15.59 9.07 -15.02
N GLN A 181 14.83 8.03 -15.31
CA GLN A 181 13.35 8.08 -15.32
C GLN A 181 12.81 8.38 -13.92
N MET A 182 13.32 7.71 -12.86
CA MET A 182 12.90 7.98 -11.49
C MET A 182 13.25 9.39 -11.04
N ASN A 183 14.45 9.87 -11.36
CA ASN A 183 14.87 11.25 -11.05
C ASN A 183 14.04 12.28 -11.82
N ALA A 184 13.80 12.07 -13.11
CA ALA A 184 12.96 12.96 -13.91
C ALA A 184 11.53 13.03 -13.38
N GLY A 185 10.94 11.88 -13.03
CA GLY A 185 9.63 11.82 -12.42
C GLY A 185 9.58 12.50 -11.05
N ALA A 186 10.62 12.35 -10.22
CA ALA A 186 10.72 13.02 -8.93
C ALA A 186 10.87 14.55 -9.09
N ALA A 187 11.62 15.02 -10.07
CA ALA A 187 11.76 16.44 -10.37
C ALA A 187 10.44 17.08 -10.85
N TYR A 188 9.62 16.34 -11.61
CA TYR A 188 8.31 16.78 -12.06
C TYR A 188 7.25 16.75 -10.95
N ALA A 189 7.41 15.85 -9.99
CA ALA A 189 6.48 15.62 -8.90
C ALA A 189 6.32 16.85 -8.01
N THR A 190 5.11 17.07 -7.47
CA THR A 190 4.78 18.22 -6.59
C THR A 190 4.52 17.82 -5.14
N GLY A 191 4.37 16.53 -4.85
CA GLY A 191 4.10 16.03 -3.51
C GLY A 191 5.30 16.11 -2.57
N SER A 192 5.05 16.27 -1.29
CA SER A 192 6.07 16.23 -0.22
C SER A 192 6.58 14.82 0.08
N THR A 193 5.90 13.81 -0.43
CA THR A 193 6.30 12.40 -0.34
C THR A 193 6.43 11.81 -1.74
N LEU A 194 7.53 11.11 -1.98
CA LEU A 194 7.78 10.37 -3.21
C LEU A 194 7.60 8.88 -2.96
N LEU A 195 6.91 8.20 -3.87
CA LEU A 195 6.77 6.75 -3.89
C LEU A 195 7.20 6.24 -5.28
N PHE A 196 8.20 5.37 -5.33
CA PHE A 196 8.72 4.79 -6.57
C PHE A 196 8.12 3.42 -6.78
N LEU A 197 7.36 3.25 -7.86
CA LEU A 197 6.59 2.05 -8.16
C LEU A 197 7.01 1.47 -9.51
N HIS A 198 7.30 0.18 -9.57
CA HIS A 198 7.57 -0.48 -10.86
C HIS A 198 6.30 -0.61 -11.69
N ALA A 199 6.42 -0.51 -13.02
CA ALA A 199 5.30 -0.53 -13.95
C ALA A 199 4.49 -1.86 -13.94
N ASP A 200 5.07 -2.95 -13.44
CA ASP A 200 4.45 -4.26 -13.29
C ASP A 200 3.98 -4.56 -11.85
N THR A 201 3.92 -3.53 -11.01
CA THR A 201 3.55 -3.62 -9.60
C THR A 201 2.26 -2.85 -9.32
N ARG A 202 1.41 -3.38 -8.44
CA ARG A 202 0.16 -2.75 -7.99
C ARG A 202 0.21 -2.47 -6.51
N LEU A 203 -0.23 -1.28 -6.12
CA LEU A 203 -0.36 -0.87 -4.72
C LEU A 203 -1.63 -1.48 -4.10
N PRO A 204 -1.62 -1.82 -2.80
CA PRO A 204 -2.82 -2.24 -2.09
C PRO A 204 -3.76 -1.06 -1.84
N ASP A 205 -5.05 -1.32 -1.66
CA ASP A 205 -6.02 -0.29 -1.28
C ASP A 205 -5.61 0.33 0.08
N GLY A 206 -5.77 1.65 0.21
CA GLY A 206 -5.37 2.41 1.41
C GLY A 206 -3.85 2.50 1.64
N TYR A 207 -3.04 2.30 0.59
CA TYR A 207 -1.57 2.36 0.69
C TYR A 207 -1.07 3.70 1.22
N GLU A 208 -1.74 4.79 0.88
CA GLU A 208 -1.40 6.15 1.30
C GLU A 208 -1.49 6.31 2.83
N GLY A 209 -2.43 5.65 3.47
CA GLY A 209 -2.54 5.61 4.92
C GLY A 209 -1.34 4.91 5.58
N CYS A 210 -0.83 3.84 4.95
CA CYS A 210 0.39 3.16 5.39
C CYS A 210 1.62 4.06 5.23
N VAL A 211 1.74 4.75 4.09
CA VAL A 211 2.85 5.66 3.80
C VAL A 211 2.89 6.81 4.82
N ARG A 212 1.77 7.50 5.02
CA ARG A 212 1.67 8.63 5.96
C ARG A 212 1.97 8.20 7.39
N ARG A 213 1.44 7.06 7.84
CA ARG A 213 1.68 6.54 9.18
C ARG A 213 3.16 6.23 9.41
N LEU A 214 3.81 5.57 8.45
CA LEU A 214 5.21 5.18 8.61
C LEU A 214 6.16 6.38 8.53
N LEU A 215 5.89 7.35 7.68
CA LEU A 215 6.68 8.59 7.60
C LEU A 215 6.31 9.61 8.68
N GLY A 216 5.19 9.46 9.38
CA GLY A 216 4.84 10.24 10.56
C GLY A 216 5.81 10.00 11.73
N ASP A 217 6.40 8.80 11.81
CA ASP A 217 7.51 8.53 12.73
C ASP A 217 8.81 9.11 12.14
N GLN A 218 9.38 10.10 12.83
CA GLN A 218 10.60 10.79 12.41
C GLN A 218 11.85 9.90 12.41
N ALA A 219 11.82 8.78 13.15
CA ALA A 219 12.90 7.81 13.12
C ALA A 219 12.99 7.07 11.77
N ASN A 220 11.91 7.08 10.98
CA ASN A 220 11.88 6.46 9.67
C ASN A 220 12.26 7.47 8.59
N VAL A 221 13.39 7.28 7.94
CA VAL A 221 13.83 8.11 6.79
C VAL A 221 13.15 7.68 5.49
N ALA A 222 12.72 6.43 5.42
CA ALA A 222 12.01 5.85 4.29
C ALA A 222 11.17 4.65 4.73
N GLY A 223 10.33 4.16 3.83
CA GLY A 223 9.62 2.91 4.00
C GLY A 223 9.44 2.16 2.69
N ALA A 224 9.04 0.91 2.80
CA ALA A 224 8.72 0.05 1.65
C ALA A 224 7.56 -0.88 2.02
N PHE A 225 6.94 -1.49 1.03
CA PHE A 225 5.91 -2.50 1.22
C PHE A 225 6.50 -3.91 1.23
N ARG A 226 5.76 -4.87 1.76
CA ARG A 226 6.06 -6.28 1.53
C ARG A 226 5.80 -6.62 0.07
N MET A 227 6.58 -7.54 -0.48
CA MET A 227 6.35 -8.08 -1.81
C MET A 227 5.40 -9.29 -1.72
N TYR A 228 4.43 -9.34 -2.64
CA TYR A 228 3.55 -10.47 -2.88
C TYR A 228 3.53 -10.79 -4.38
N LEU A 229 3.81 -12.04 -4.75
CA LEU A 229 3.96 -12.47 -6.15
C LEU A 229 2.74 -13.23 -6.68
N GLY A 230 1.72 -13.43 -5.85
CA GLY A 230 0.45 -14.05 -6.27
C GLY A 230 0.57 -15.49 -6.78
N SER A 231 1.59 -16.24 -6.36
CA SER A 231 1.84 -17.59 -6.83
C SER A 231 1.81 -18.63 -5.69
N CYS A 232 1.16 -19.76 -5.95
CA CYS A 232 1.16 -20.91 -5.02
C CYS A 232 2.43 -21.76 -5.12
N SER A 233 3.32 -21.50 -6.10
CA SER A 233 4.55 -22.26 -6.32
C SER A 233 5.50 -22.11 -5.11
N ALA A 234 5.96 -23.25 -4.57
CA ALA A 234 6.86 -23.26 -3.42
C ALA A 234 8.16 -22.45 -3.61
N PRO A 235 8.86 -22.53 -4.78
CA PRO A 235 10.03 -21.71 -5.05
C PRO A 235 9.73 -20.21 -5.03
N ILE A 236 8.60 -19.77 -5.61
CA ILE A 236 8.21 -18.35 -5.62
C ILE A 236 7.87 -17.86 -4.20
N ARG A 237 7.15 -18.66 -3.42
CA ARG A 237 6.87 -18.35 -2.00
C ARG A 237 8.14 -18.28 -1.15
N PHE A 238 9.15 -19.10 -1.45
CA PHE A 238 10.45 -19.03 -0.79
C PHE A 238 11.14 -17.67 -1.07
N ILE A 239 11.14 -17.22 -2.33
CA ILE A 239 11.67 -15.89 -2.70
C ILE A 239 10.92 -14.78 -1.97
N GLU A 240 9.60 -14.79 -2.02
CA GLU A 240 8.76 -13.82 -1.34
C GLU A 240 9.12 -13.69 0.15
N ARG A 241 9.27 -14.85 0.83
CA ARG A 241 9.69 -14.88 2.24
C ARG A 241 11.09 -14.32 2.45
N THR A 242 12.04 -14.67 1.61
CA THR A 242 13.44 -14.22 1.76
C THR A 242 13.60 -12.73 1.46
N VAL A 243 12.88 -12.20 0.45
CA VAL A 243 12.86 -10.77 0.14
C VAL A 243 12.23 -9.97 1.28
N ASN A 244 11.10 -10.42 1.81
CA ASN A 244 10.43 -9.76 2.93
C ASN A 244 11.24 -9.85 4.23
N ALA A 245 11.91 -10.98 4.50
CA ALA A 245 12.81 -11.13 5.63
C ALA A 245 14.01 -10.18 5.54
N ARG A 246 14.66 -10.09 4.36
CA ARG A 246 15.72 -9.12 4.10
C ARG A 246 15.28 -7.68 4.37
N ALA A 247 14.12 -7.29 3.82
CA ALA A 247 13.58 -5.94 4.01
C ALA A 247 13.26 -5.66 5.49
N ARG A 248 12.74 -6.66 6.21
CA ARG A 248 12.37 -6.51 7.63
C ARG A 248 13.56 -6.46 8.57
N TYR A 249 14.48 -7.42 8.44
CA TYR A 249 15.55 -7.60 9.43
C TYR A 249 16.83 -6.84 9.06
N LEU A 250 17.13 -6.75 7.76
CA LEU A 250 18.30 -6.01 7.28
C LEU A 250 17.94 -4.57 6.86
N GLN A 251 16.66 -4.19 6.87
CA GLN A 251 16.18 -2.89 6.40
C GLN A 251 16.69 -2.55 4.99
N PHE A 252 16.64 -3.54 4.10
CA PHE A 252 17.19 -3.44 2.76
C PHE A 252 16.17 -3.83 1.70
N PRO A 253 15.07 -3.05 1.53
CA PRO A 253 14.13 -3.27 0.44
C PRO A 253 14.78 -2.98 -0.91
N TYR A 254 14.28 -3.59 -2.00
CA TYR A 254 14.65 -3.24 -3.37
C TYR A 254 13.51 -2.49 -4.05
N GLY A 255 13.74 -2.01 -5.28
CA GLY A 255 12.79 -1.20 -6.03
C GLY A 255 11.44 -1.87 -6.30
N ASP A 256 11.38 -3.21 -6.31
CA ASP A 256 10.15 -4.00 -6.47
C ASP A 256 9.22 -4.00 -5.22
N GLN A 257 9.62 -3.36 -4.14
CA GLN A 257 8.88 -3.21 -2.90
C GLN A 257 8.26 -1.82 -2.72
N ALA A 258 8.15 -1.03 -3.78
CA ALA A 258 7.58 0.32 -3.79
C ALA A 258 8.15 1.20 -2.66
N LEU A 259 9.39 1.61 -2.82
CA LEU A 259 10.10 2.47 -1.88
C LEU A 259 9.44 3.85 -1.80
N PHE A 260 9.23 4.36 -0.60
CA PHE A 260 8.69 5.70 -0.37
C PHE A 260 9.46 6.46 0.70
N LEU A 261 9.56 7.78 0.55
CA LEU A 261 10.30 8.65 1.44
C LEU A 261 9.84 10.10 1.32
N ARG A 262 10.25 10.94 2.26
CA ARG A 262 10.03 12.38 2.15
C ARG A 262 10.85 12.96 1.02
N ARG A 263 10.31 13.95 0.31
CA ARG A 263 11.02 14.68 -0.76
C ARG A 263 12.34 15.25 -0.26
N GLU A 264 12.34 15.92 0.90
CA GLU A 264 13.55 16.48 1.51
C GLU A 264 14.67 15.45 1.69
N THR A 265 14.31 14.21 2.07
CA THR A 265 15.26 13.11 2.21
C THR A 265 15.83 12.69 0.84
N PHE A 266 14.99 12.65 -0.19
CA PHE A 266 15.36 12.33 -1.56
C PHE A 266 16.33 13.38 -2.12
N ASP A 267 15.97 14.65 -2.00
CA ASP A 267 16.75 15.78 -2.50
C ASP A 267 18.08 15.90 -1.75
N GLY A 268 18.06 15.70 -0.42
CA GLY A 268 19.27 15.70 0.42
C GLY A 268 20.24 14.55 0.16
N LEU A 269 19.82 13.50 -0.57
CA LEU A 269 20.67 12.40 -1.05
C LEU A 269 21.12 12.59 -2.51
N GLY A 270 20.62 13.62 -3.20
CA GLY A 270 20.89 13.88 -4.60
C GLY A 270 20.20 12.91 -5.56
N GLY A 271 19.12 12.27 -5.13
CA GLY A 271 18.34 11.33 -5.92
C GLY A 271 19.03 9.98 -6.15
N PHE A 272 18.49 9.21 -7.11
CA PHE A 272 19.10 7.95 -7.54
C PHE A 272 20.41 8.21 -8.29
N PRO A 273 21.49 7.46 -8.02
CA PRO A 273 22.73 7.58 -8.77
C PRO A 273 22.51 7.19 -10.24
N ASP A 274 23.15 7.92 -11.17
CA ASP A 274 23.11 7.59 -12.60
C ASP A 274 23.95 6.34 -12.89
N MET A 275 23.32 5.19 -12.72
CA MET A 275 23.93 3.87 -12.87
C MET A 275 23.09 3.00 -13.80
N PRO A 276 23.73 2.19 -14.65
CA PRO A 276 22.99 1.32 -15.59
C PRO A 276 22.34 0.10 -14.90
N ILE A 277 22.75 -0.22 -13.68
CA ILE A 277 22.20 -1.26 -12.77
C ILE A 277 22.63 -0.93 -11.34
N MET A 278 21.94 -1.47 -10.34
CA MET A 278 22.19 -1.31 -8.90
C MET A 278 21.86 0.10 -8.37
N GLU A 279 21.14 0.91 -9.09
CA GLU A 279 20.71 2.25 -8.69
C GLU A 279 19.85 2.24 -7.42
N ASP A 280 18.93 1.28 -7.32
CA ASP A 280 18.07 1.07 -6.15
C ASP A 280 18.86 0.54 -4.95
N TYR A 281 19.77 -0.40 -5.19
CA TYR A 281 20.66 -0.95 -4.15
C TYR A 281 21.51 0.15 -3.52
N GLU A 282 22.18 0.95 -4.33
CA GLU A 282 23.04 2.03 -3.86
C GLU A 282 22.24 3.12 -3.15
N PHE A 283 21.06 3.46 -3.66
CA PHE A 283 20.17 4.43 -3.04
C PHE A 283 19.70 3.96 -1.66
N VAL A 284 19.25 2.71 -1.53
CA VAL A 284 18.87 2.11 -0.25
C VAL A 284 20.05 2.06 0.72
N ARG A 285 21.27 1.78 0.24
CA ARG A 285 22.48 1.81 1.05
C ARG A 285 22.71 3.20 1.66
N ARG A 286 22.54 4.26 0.87
CA ARG A 286 22.64 5.66 1.33
C ARG A 286 21.52 6.03 2.31
N LEU A 287 20.29 5.59 2.05
CA LEU A 287 19.16 5.79 2.97
C LEU A 287 19.41 5.16 4.34
N ARG A 288 19.93 3.93 4.39
CA ARG A 288 20.26 3.23 5.64
C ARG A 288 21.33 3.96 6.47
N ALA A 289 22.23 4.67 5.85
CA ALA A 289 23.21 5.50 6.55
C ALA A 289 22.57 6.75 7.20
N ARG A 290 21.36 7.15 6.76
CA ARG A 290 20.64 8.30 7.30
C ARG A 290 19.63 7.93 8.40
N GLY A 291 19.19 6.67 8.48
CA GLY A 291 18.24 6.23 9.48
C GLY A 291 17.50 4.96 9.13
N ARG A 292 16.38 4.73 9.81
CA ARG A 292 15.60 3.50 9.69
C ARG A 292 14.76 3.48 8.42
N ILE A 293 14.72 2.32 7.75
CA ILE A 293 13.78 2.03 6.65
C ILE A 293 12.69 1.09 7.19
N ALA A 294 11.46 1.59 7.26
CA ALA A 294 10.33 0.84 7.79
C ALA A 294 9.70 -0.07 6.74
N LEU A 295 9.21 -1.24 7.14
CA LEU A 295 8.47 -2.14 6.26
C LEU A 295 6.97 -2.11 6.62
N ALA A 296 6.12 -1.70 5.68
CA ALA A 296 4.67 -1.73 5.82
C ALA A 296 4.16 -3.15 6.06
N ARG A 297 3.06 -3.30 6.81
CA ARG A 297 2.39 -4.61 6.96
C ARG A 297 1.66 -5.02 5.68
N ALA A 298 1.16 -4.06 4.90
CA ALA A 298 0.53 -4.27 3.61
C ALA A 298 1.55 -4.73 2.55
N SER A 299 1.07 -5.42 1.52
CA SER A 299 1.91 -5.95 0.45
C SER A 299 1.54 -5.34 -0.89
N VAL A 300 2.54 -5.03 -1.71
CA VAL A 300 2.36 -4.75 -3.14
C VAL A 300 2.30 -6.05 -3.92
N TYR A 301 1.47 -6.10 -4.95
CA TYR A 301 1.44 -7.21 -5.89
C TYR A 301 2.39 -6.92 -7.05
N THR A 302 3.45 -7.72 -7.18
CA THR A 302 4.42 -7.63 -8.27
C THR A 302 4.28 -8.84 -9.18
N SER A 303 4.32 -8.63 -10.50
CA SER A 303 4.17 -9.71 -11.47
C SER A 303 5.30 -10.75 -11.35
N PRO A 304 4.98 -12.04 -11.24
CA PRO A 304 5.99 -13.10 -11.19
C PRO A 304 6.63 -13.41 -12.55
N ARG A 305 6.22 -12.71 -13.64
CA ARG A 305 6.64 -12.96 -15.05
C ARG A 305 8.15 -13.14 -15.21
N ARG A 306 8.94 -12.32 -14.51
CA ARG A 306 10.40 -12.35 -14.58
C ARG A 306 10.97 -13.69 -14.08
N TRP A 307 10.48 -14.18 -12.95
CA TRP A 307 10.93 -15.45 -12.38
C TRP A 307 10.36 -16.65 -13.15
N GLN A 308 9.16 -16.54 -13.66
CA GLN A 308 8.55 -17.59 -14.50
C GLN A 308 9.30 -17.76 -15.83
N ARG A 309 9.67 -16.65 -16.49
CA ARG A 309 10.38 -16.69 -17.80
C ARG A 309 11.85 -17.10 -17.69
N LYS A 310 12.55 -16.69 -16.64
CA LYS A 310 14.01 -16.90 -16.50
C LYS A 310 14.39 -18.02 -15.53
N GLY A 311 13.41 -18.59 -14.83
CA GLY A 311 13.65 -19.56 -13.76
C GLY A 311 14.04 -18.91 -12.44
N VAL A 312 13.45 -19.41 -11.36
CA VAL A 312 13.56 -18.84 -10.01
C VAL A 312 14.99 -18.84 -9.49
N TRP A 313 15.65 -19.99 -9.56
CA TRP A 313 17.01 -20.16 -9.01
C TRP A 313 18.07 -19.42 -9.80
N LYS A 314 17.98 -19.43 -11.14
CA LYS A 314 18.92 -18.72 -12.02
C LYS A 314 18.84 -17.20 -11.80
N THR A 315 17.64 -16.64 -11.74
CA THR A 315 17.45 -15.21 -11.49
C THR A 315 18.01 -14.80 -10.11
N THR A 316 17.76 -15.64 -9.09
CA THR A 316 18.25 -15.38 -7.73
C THR A 316 19.77 -15.46 -7.66
N LEU A 317 20.38 -16.47 -8.30
CA LEU A 317 21.85 -16.59 -8.34
C LEU A 317 22.48 -15.41 -9.08
N LEU A 318 21.95 -15.05 -10.25
CA LEU A 318 22.44 -13.91 -11.03
C LEU A 318 22.39 -12.60 -10.21
N ASN A 319 21.29 -12.35 -9.50
CA ASN A 319 21.19 -11.17 -8.64
C ASN A 319 22.24 -11.18 -7.53
N LYS A 320 22.52 -12.34 -6.91
CA LYS A 320 23.59 -12.46 -5.89
C LYS A 320 24.97 -12.26 -6.49
N CYS A 321 25.25 -12.80 -7.67
CA CYS A 321 26.53 -12.59 -8.36
C CYS A 321 26.76 -11.11 -8.71
N VAL A 322 25.70 -10.41 -9.17
CA VAL A 322 25.80 -8.96 -9.46
C VAL A 322 26.08 -8.17 -8.19
N ILE A 323 25.43 -8.47 -7.08
CA ILE A 323 25.68 -7.80 -5.78
C ILE A 323 27.12 -8.09 -5.31
N ALA A 324 27.57 -9.35 -5.37
CA ALA A 324 28.92 -9.72 -5.00
C ALA A 324 29.98 -9.02 -5.88
N GLY A 325 29.75 -8.99 -7.19
CA GLY A 325 30.61 -8.26 -8.13
C GLY A 325 30.68 -6.77 -7.86
N TYR A 326 29.54 -6.16 -7.50
CA TYR A 326 29.49 -4.75 -7.11
C TYR A 326 30.38 -4.47 -5.87
N HIS A 327 30.27 -5.31 -4.84
CA HIS A 327 31.13 -5.21 -3.65
C HIS A 327 32.61 -5.53 -3.91
N ALA A 328 32.89 -6.35 -4.90
CA ALA A 328 34.26 -6.62 -5.37
C ALA A 328 34.84 -5.48 -6.24
N GLY A 329 34.09 -4.38 -6.44
CA GLY A 329 34.55 -3.22 -7.19
C GLY A 329 34.41 -3.32 -8.71
N ILE A 330 33.66 -4.32 -9.22
CA ILE A 330 33.41 -4.44 -10.67
C ILE A 330 32.52 -3.26 -11.13
N PRO A 331 32.93 -2.53 -12.19
CA PRO A 331 32.18 -1.38 -12.68
C PRO A 331 30.73 -1.72 -13.01
N PRO A 332 29.75 -0.87 -12.62
CA PRO A 332 28.33 -1.11 -12.90
C PRO A 332 27.98 -1.33 -14.38
N ALA A 333 28.73 -0.71 -15.30
CA ALA A 333 28.57 -0.92 -16.74
C ALA A 333 28.88 -2.36 -17.16
N GLN A 334 29.92 -2.98 -16.57
CA GLN A 334 30.29 -4.36 -16.83
C GLN A 334 29.27 -5.34 -16.21
N LEU A 335 28.81 -5.04 -15.00
CA LEU A 335 27.74 -5.82 -14.34
C LEU A 335 26.43 -5.76 -15.15
N ALA A 336 26.10 -4.61 -15.71
CA ALA A 336 24.93 -4.44 -16.57
C ALA A 336 25.06 -5.24 -17.88
N TYR A 337 26.26 -5.30 -18.45
CA TYR A 337 26.53 -6.12 -19.62
C TYR A 337 26.30 -7.61 -19.30
N TRP A 338 26.90 -8.15 -18.25
CA TRP A 338 26.70 -9.54 -17.82
C TRP A 338 25.24 -9.85 -17.51
N TYR A 339 24.53 -8.92 -16.88
CA TYR A 339 23.12 -9.08 -16.56
C TYR A 339 22.23 -9.17 -17.81
N ARG A 340 22.54 -8.38 -18.85
CA ARG A 340 21.83 -8.35 -20.13
C ARG A 340 22.18 -9.56 -20.99
N ASP A 341 23.46 -9.91 -21.08
CA ASP A 341 23.95 -11.01 -21.91
C ASP A 341 23.41 -12.35 -21.42
N ASN A 342 23.51 -12.63 -20.14
CA ASN A 342 22.88 -13.78 -19.54
C ASN A 342 21.34 -13.78 -19.68
N SER A 343 20.72 -12.61 -19.87
CA SER A 343 19.28 -12.55 -20.15
C SER A 343 18.94 -12.83 -21.62
N ARG A 344 19.86 -12.61 -22.57
CA ARG A 344 19.70 -12.91 -24.00
C ARG A 344 20.07 -14.38 -24.32
N ALA A 345 21.14 -14.90 -23.76
CA ALA A 345 21.54 -16.29 -23.92
C ALA A 345 20.47 -17.29 -23.47
N MET A 346 19.50 -16.85 -22.64
CA MET A 346 18.39 -17.66 -22.12
C MET A 346 17.10 -17.55 -22.94
N THR A 347 17.07 -16.67 -23.97
CA THR A 347 15.96 -16.51 -24.92
C THR A 347 16.33 -17.00 -26.33
N GLY A 348 17.34 -17.86 -26.45
CA GLY A 348 17.74 -18.47 -27.71
C GLY A 348 16.59 -19.30 -28.33
N PRO A 349 16.51 -19.41 -29.66
CA PRO A 349 15.35 -19.91 -30.38
C PRO A 349 15.15 -21.41 -30.18
N ALA A 350 14.34 -21.78 -29.23
CA ALA A 350 13.71 -23.09 -29.18
C ALA A 350 12.43 -22.99 -30.01
N ASN A 351 12.55 -23.02 -31.36
CA ASN A 351 11.56 -23.53 -32.34
C ASN A 351 11.86 -23.00 -33.75
N ALA A 352 13.00 -23.42 -34.29
CA ALA A 352 13.24 -23.33 -35.73
C ALA A 352 13.91 -24.60 -36.25
N ARG A 353 13.48 -25.78 -35.80
CA ARG A 353 13.81 -27.04 -36.45
C ARG A 353 12.71 -28.05 -36.16
N ARG A 354 11.63 -27.99 -36.91
CA ARG A 354 10.73 -29.13 -37.27
C ARG A 354 9.73 -28.63 -38.31
N HIS A 355 10.13 -28.51 -39.54
CA HIS A 355 9.30 -28.59 -40.76
C HIS A 355 10.19 -28.42 -41.97
N VAL A 356 11.13 -29.33 -42.18
CA VAL A 356 11.60 -29.78 -43.50
C VAL A 356 12.03 -31.19 -43.29
N GLU A 357 11.18 -32.10 -43.66
CA GLU A 357 11.38 -33.45 -44.12
C GLU A 357 10.10 -34.27 -43.87
N ARG A 358 9.24 -34.24 -44.87
CA ARG A 358 8.39 -35.34 -45.36
C ARG A 358 7.41 -34.81 -46.41
N GLY A 359 7.68 -35.27 -47.67
CA GLY A 359 6.73 -35.26 -48.74
C GLY A 359 7.13 -34.37 -49.88
#